data_2127794294be3f4a1294ce7f31be9b84
#
_entry.id   2127794294be3f4a1294ce7f31be9b84
#
_cell.length_a   1.000
_cell.length_b   1.000
_cell.length_c   1.000
_cell.angle_alpha   90.00
_cell.angle_beta   90.00
_cell.angle_gamma   90.00
#
_symmetry.space_group_name_H-M   'P 1'
#
loop_
_entity.id
_entity.type
_entity.pdbx_description
1 polymer ?
#
loop_
_entity_poly.entity_id
_entity_poly.type
_entity_poly.pdbx_seq_one_letter_code
_entity_poly.pdbx_strand_id
1 'polypeptide(L)'
;MLGFNDILGHEQIKEHFRNAAQTGKVSHAYILSGEAGMGRKSLANAFALSLLCEKGTAKPCMQCHACRQVLSGNHPDLIYVTHEKPASIGVDDIREQINDTIQVRPYSSYYKIYIVDEAEKMTVQAQNALLKTIEEPPAYAVILLLTTNQDAFLPTILSRCVQLKLKPLKDSVEKEYLIQSLGENESEADIY
;
A
#
# COMPACT_ATOMS: atom_id res chain seq x y z
N MET A 1 10.80 -4.06 6.68
CA MET A 1 9.33 -4.00 6.54
C MET A 1 8.71 -4.35 7.87
N LEU A 2 7.70 -3.61 8.27
CA LEU A 2 7.11 -3.67 9.61
C LEU A 2 5.66 -4.15 9.50
N GLY A 3 5.15 -4.78 10.56
CA GLY A 3 3.73 -5.06 10.68
C GLY A 3 2.95 -3.82 11.12
N PHE A 4 1.62 -3.92 11.19
CA PHE A 4 0.77 -2.79 11.62
C PHE A 4 1.11 -2.25 13.02
N ASN A 5 1.66 -3.07 13.90
CA ASN A 5 1.98 -2.66 15.27
C ASN A 5 3.23 -1.76 15.34
N ASP A 6 4.07 -1.86 14.31
CA ASP A 6 5.33 -1.10 14.25
C ASP A 6 5.14 0.26 13.53
N ILE A 7 3.90 0.54 13.05
CA ILE A 7 3.57 1.78 12.37
C ILE A 7 2.88 2.71 13.36
N LEU A 8 3.43 3.90 13.52
CA LEU A 8 2.86 4.92 14.40
C LEU A 8 1.59 5.50 13.83
N GLY A 9 0.62 5.75 14.70
CA GLY A 9 -0.63 6.41 14.33
C GLY A 9 -1.47 5.65 13.31
N HIS A 10 -2.33 6.37 12.62
CA HIS A 10 -3.21 5.88 11.55
C HIS A 10 -4.11 4.71 11.96
N GLU A 11 -4.56 4.66 13.22
CA GLU A 11 -5.31 3.52 13.78
C GLU A 11 -6.55 3.15 12.97
N GLN A 12 -7.28 4.15 12.47
CA GLN A 12 -8.48 3.91 11.64
C GLN A 12 -8.14 3.18 10.34
N ILE A 13 -7.02 3.51 9.69
CA ILE A 13 -6.57 2.85 8.46
C ILE A 13 -6.08 1.44 8.78
N LYS A 14 -5.30 1.28 9.85
CA LYS A 14 -4.83 -0.04 10.32
C LYS A 14 -5.99 -0.95 10.68
N GLU A 15 -7.00 -0.43 11.35
CA GLU A 15 -8.20 -1.19 11.70
C GLU A 15 -9.01 -1.58 10.44
N HIS A 16 -9.18 -0.66 9.50
CA HIS A 16 -9.81 -0.95 8.21
C HIS A 16 -9.10 -2.11 7.49
N PHE A 17 -7.78 -2.07 7.41
CA PHE A 17 -6.99 -3.13 6.77
C PHE A 17 -7.03 -4.46 7.54
N ARG A 18 -6.97 -4.42 8.88
CA ARG A 18 -7.12 -5.62 9.72
C ARG A 18 -8.49 -6.27 9.51
N ASN A 19 -9.56 -5.48 9.52
CA ASN A 19 -10.91 -5.96 9.31
C ASN A 19 -11.10 -6.55 7.90
N ALA A 20 -10.58 -5.89 6.86
CA ALA A 20 -10.61 -6.40 5.50
C ALA A 20 -9.89 -7.76 5.39
N ALA A 21 -8.69 -7.89 5.98
CA ALA A 21 -7.93 -9.13 5.97
C ALA A 21 -8.61 -10.25 6.78
N GLN A 22 -9.23 -9.94 7.94
CA GLN A 22 -9.93 -10.92 8.77
C GLN A 22 -11.21 -11.45 8.15
N THR A 23 -11.99 -10.56 7.54
CA THR A 23 -13.30 -10.89 6.99
C THR A 23 -13.24 -11.37 5.55
N GLY A 24 -12.08 -11.29 4.90
CA GLY A 24 -11.93 -11.56 3.47
C GLY A 24 -12.62 -10.54 2.56
N LYS A 25 -13.15 -9.44 3.12
CA LYS A 25 -13.82 -8.38 2.37
C LYS A 25 -12.80 -7.32 1.95
N VAL A 26 -11.87 -7.74 1.09
CA VAL A 26 -10.81 -6.88 0.57
C VAL A 26 -11.31 -6.18 -0.69
N SER A 27 -11.22 -4.86 -0.74
CA SER A 27 -11.51 -4.11 -1.97
C SER A 27 -10.38 -4.31 -2.99
N HIS A 28 -10.72 -4.28 -4.25
CA HIS A 28 -9.76 -4.48 -5.35
C HIS A 28 -8.86 -3.28 -5.61
N ALA A 29 -9.23 -2.07 -5.15
CA ALA A 29 -8.41 -0.88 -5.34
C ALA A 29 -8.51 0.07 -4.14
N TYR A 30 -7.34 0.57 -3.71
CA TYR A 30 -7.19 1.54 -2.62
C TYR A 30 -6.31 2.70 -3.08
N ILE A 31 -6.62 3.90 -2.60
CA ILE A 31 -5.75 5.07 -2.69
C ILE A 31 -5.33 5.45 -1.27
N LEU A 32 -4.03 5.39 -0.99
CA LEU A 32 -3.44 5.89 0.24
C LEU A 32 -2.83 7.25 -0.04
N SER A 33 -3.48 8.31 0.45
CA SER A 33 -3.03 9.68 0.25
C SER A 33 -2.48 10.29 1.54
N GLY A 34 -1.41 11.06 1.43
CA GLY A 34 -0.76 11.75 2.57
C GLY A 34 0.57 12.35 2.15
N GLU A 35 1.16 13.22 2.95
CA GLU A 35 2.45 13.83 2.67
C GLU A 35 3.59 12.82 2.64
N ALA A 36 4.73 13.23 2.07
CA ALA A 36 5.93 12.41 2.08
C ALA A 36 6.35 12.08 3.53
N GLY A 37 6.81 10.87 3.78
CA GLY A 37 7.22 10.46 5.12
C GLY A 37 6.11 9.91 6.03
N MET A 38 4.83 10.15 5.74
CA MET A 38 3.71 9.72 6.61
C MET A 38 3.46 8.20 6.68
N GLY A 39 4.30 7.36 6.08
CA GLY A 39 4.18 5.91 6.22
C GLY A 39 3.23 5.22 5.25
N ARG A 40 2.84 5.86 4.14
CA ARG A 40 1.98 5.26 3.09
C ARG A 40 2.49 3.90 2.63
N LYS A 41 3.79 3.83 2.29
CA LYS A 41 4.45 2.59 1.83
C LYS A 41 4.52 1.53 2.93
N SER A 42 4.75 1.94 4.16
CA SER A 42 4.74 1.04 5.33
C SER A 42 3.37 0.42 5.55
N LEU A 43 2.29 1.22 5.47
CA LEU A 43 0.91 0.74 5.58
C LEU A 43 0.54 -0.22 4.43
N ALA A 44 0.89 0.12 3.19
CA ALA A 44 0.65 -0.74 2.03
C ALA A 44 1.37 -2.08 2.17
N ASN A 45 2.62 -2.07 2.60
CA ASN A 45 3.42 -3.27 2.83
C ASN A 45 2.89 -4.11 4.00
N ALA A 46 2.48 -3.49 5.10
CA ALA A 46 1.87 -4.20 6.23
C ALA A 46 0.55 -4.86 5.84
N PHE A 47 -0.25 -4.19 4.99
CA PHE A 47 -1.47 -4.77 4.45
C PHE A 47 -1.18 -5.94 3.50
N ALA A 48 -0.26 -5.76 2.55
CA ALA A 48 0.17 -6.85 1.68
C ALA A 48 0.69 -8.06 2.48
N LEU A 49 1.52 -7.82 3.50
CA LEU A 49 2.05 -8.87 4.37
C LEU A 49 0.93 -9.62 5.11
N SER A 50 -0.14 -8.92 5.56
CA SER A 50 -1.28 -9.56 6.22
C SER A 50 -2.13 -10.40 5.27
N LEU A 51 -2.29 -9.97 4.01
CA LEU A 51 -3.04 -10.71 2.98
C LEU A 51 -2.30 -11.94 2.45
N LEU A 52 -0.96 -11.86 2.37
CA LEU A 52 -0.12 -12.92 1.81
C LEU A 52 0.33 -13.95 2.86
N CYS A 53 0.13 -13.67 4.15
CA CYS A 53 0.51 -14.57 5.22
C CYS A 53 -0.25 -15.90 5.16
N GLU A 54 0.46 -17.04 5.08
CA GLU A 54 -0.12 -18.38 5.01
C GLU A 54 -1.02 -18.75 6.21
N LYS A 55 -0.82 -18.09 7.36
CA LYS A 55 -1.66 -18.32 8.55
C LYS A 55 -3.02 -17.60 8.47
N GLY A 56 -3.27 -16.79 7.43
CA GLY A 56 -4.56 -16.16 7.15
C GLY A 56 -5.11 -15.28 8.27
N THR A 57 -4.24 -14.65 9.07
CA THR A 57 -4.65 -13.81 10.19
C THR A 57 -4.37 -12.34 9.88
N ALA A 58 -5.18 -11.42 10.44
CA ALA A 58 -4.91 -9.97 10.34
C ALA A 58 -3.57 -9.54 10.93
N LYS A 59 -2.92 -10.43 11.71
CA LYS A 59 -1.57 -10.25 12.21
C LYS A 59 -0.65 -11.21 11.46
N PRO A 60 0.22 -10.71 10.56
CA PRO A 60 1.16 -11.55 9.85
C PRO A 60 2.11 -12.25 10.84
N CYS A 61 2.39 -13.53 10.60
CA CYS A 61 3.19 -14.34 11.54
C CYS A 61 4.69 -14.06 11.47
N MET A 62 5.18 -13.33 10.48
CA MET A 62 6.59 -12.97 10.21
C MET A 62 7.54 -14.15 10.01
N GLN A 63 7.05 -15.39 10.04
CA GLN A 63 7.89 -16.60 10.06
C GLN A 63 7.61 -17.57 8.92
N CYS A 64 6.40 -17.57 8.33
CA CYS A 64 6.06 -18.45 7.21
C CYS A 64 6.85 -18.08 5.95
N HIS A 65 6.82 -18.95 4.95
CA HIS A 65 7.55 -18.74 3.71
C HIS A 65 7.13 -17.44 3.00
N ALA A 66 5.83 -17.22 2.85
CA ALA A 66 5.29 -16.02 2.24
C ALA A 66 5.72 -14.74 2.99
N CYS A 67 5.63 -14.72 4.34
CA CYS A 67 6.09 -13.56 5.11
C CYS A 67 7.57 -13.26 4.87
N ARG A 68 8.43 -14.28 4.85
CA ARG A 68 9.85 -14.10 4.57
C ARG A 68 10.12 -13.57 3.17
N GLN A 69 9.39 -14.06 2.17
CA GLN A 69 9.49 -13.56 0.80
C GLN A 69 9.04 -12.11 0.67
N VAL A 70 7.93 -11.71 1.32
CA VAL A 70 7.49 -10.30 1.36
C VAL A 70 8.54 -9.42 2.02
N LEU A 71 9.09 -9.85 3.16
CA LEU A 71 10.12 -9.10 3.89
C LEU A 71 11.43 -8.93 3.09
N SER A 72 11.79 -9.92 2.27
CA SER A 72 12.96 -9.86 1.39
C SER A 72 12.67 -9.17 0.04
N GLY A 73 11.42 -8.75 -0.22
CA GLY A 73 11.03 -8.13 -1.49
C GLY A 73 10.91 -9.09 -2.69
N ASN A 74 10.87 -10.42 -2.44
CA ASN A 74 10.90 -11.44 -3.49
C ASN A 74 9.61 -12.27 -3.58
N HIS A 75 8.49 -11.78 -3.04
CA HIS A 75 7.23 -12.52 -3.13
C HIS A 75 6.64 -12.41 -4.56
N PRO A 76 6.35 -13.55 -5.23
CA PRO A 76 5.92 -13.53 -6.64
C PRO A 76 4.55 -12.86 -6.87
N ASP A 77 3.69 -12.85 -5.85
CA ASP A 77 2.36 -12.26 -5.92
C ASP A 77 2.29 -10.84 -5.34
N LEU A 78 3.45 -10.22 -5.02
CA LEU A 78 3.58 -8.82 -4.62
C LEU A 78 4.43 -8.07 -5.63
N ILE A 79 3.79 -7.25 -6.44
CA ILE A 79 4.42 -6.53 -7.55
C ILE A 79 4.49 -5.04 -7.19
N TYR A 80 5.70 -4.50 -7.17
CA TYR A 80 5.92 -3.06 -7.12
C TYR A 80 6.05 -2.56 -8.55
N VAL A 81 5.12 -1.71 -8.95
CA VAL A 81 5.15 -1.12 -10.28
C VAL A 81 6.31 -0.12 -10.36
N THR A 82 7.20 -0.37 -11.29
CA THR A 82 8.37 0.48 -11.57
C THR A 82 8.13 1.31 -12.83
N HIS A 83 8.84 2.41 -12.98
CA HIS A 83 8.79 3.24 -14.18
C HIS A 83 10.19 3.71 -14.56
N GLU A 84 10.46 3.78 -15.85
CA GLU A 84 11.77 4.20 -16.36
C GLU A 84 11.98 5.71 -16.23
N LYS A 85 10.91 6.50 -16.40
CA LYS A 85 10.97 7.96 -16.36
C LYS A 85 10.72 8.46 -14.93
N PRO A 86 11.70 9.10 -14.28
CA PRO A 86 11.55 9.55 -12.89
C PRO A 86 10.37 10.47 -12.62
N ALA A 87 9.92 11.23 -13.63
CA ALA A 87 8.87 12.23 -13.49
C ALA A 87 7.47 11.75 -13.90
N SER A 88 7.33 10.57 -14.51
CA SER A 88 6.01 10.11 -15.00
C SER A 88 5.91 8.60 -15.07
N ILE A 89 4.73 8.09 -14.76
CA ILE A 89 4.33 6.70 -14.99
C ILE A 89 3.51 6.70 -16.29
N GLY A 90 4.03 6.02 -17.29
CA GLY A 90 3.46 5.95 -18.63
C GLY A 90 2.36 4.89 -18.77
N VAL A 91 1.71 4.90 -19.92
CA VAL A 91 0.69 3.90 -20.24
C VAL A 91 1.27 2.49 -20.34
N ASP A 92 2.49 2.38 -20.85
CA ASP A 92 3.14 1.08 -21.03
C ASP A 92 3.57 0.50 -19.69
N ASP A 93 4.04 1.32 -18.73
CA ASP A 93 4.33 0.86 -17.36
C ASP A 93 3.11 0.18 -16.73
N ILE A 94 1.91 0.74 -16.92
CA ILE A 94 0.65 0.18 -16.40
C ILE A 94 0.20 -1.05 -17.18
N ARG A 95 0.31 -1.02 -18.50
CA ARG A 95 -0.12 -2.15 -19.34
C ARG A 95 0.72 -3.39 -19.09
N GLU A 96 2.03 -3.27 -19.18
CA GLU A 96 2.95 -4.41 -19.07
C GLU A 96 2.96 -4.99 -17.66
N GLN A 97 2.96 -4.13 -16.62
CA GLN A 97 3.15 -4.60 -15.26
C GLN A 97 1.83 -4.93 -14.54
N ILE A 98 0.70 -4.31 -14.90
CA ILE A 98 -0.60 -4.58 -14.30
C ILE A 98 -1.53 -5.30 -15.27
N ASN A 99 -1.92 -4.67 -16.39
CA ASN A 99 -3.02 -5.15 -17.23
C ASN A 99 -2.72 -6.53 -17.85
N ASP A 100 -1.50 -6.74 -18.34
CA ASP A 100 -1.09 -7.99 -18.98
C ASP A 100 -0.85 -9.11 -17.96
N THR A 101 -0.51 -8.78 -16.73
CA THR A 101 -0.17 -9.77 -15.71
C THR A 101 -1.33 -10.09 -14.76
N ILE A 102 -2.33 -9.21 -14.63
CA ILE A 102 -3.39 -9.33 -13.62
C ILE A 102 -4.32 -10.53 -13.88
N GLN A 103 -4.49 -10.95 -15.14
CA GLN A 103 -5.31 -12.09 -15.51
C GLN A 103 -4.65 -13.44 -15.15
N VAL A 104 -3.35 -13.43 -14.90
CA VAL A 104 -2.62 -14.61 -14.44
C VAL A 104 -2.86 -14.76 -12.94
N ARG A 105 -3.40 -15.91 -12.53
CA ARG A 105 -3.67 -16.22 -11.12
C ARG A 105 -2.42 -16.08 -10.25
N PRO A 106 -2.59 -15.77 -8.95
CA PRO A 106 -1.49 -15.79 -7.99
C PRO A 106 -0.75 -17.13 -8.01
N TYR A 107 0.56 -17.08 -7.81
CA TYR A 107 1.41 -18.27 -7.83
C TYR A 107 1.36 -19.06 -6.53
N SER A 108 1.44 -18.37 -5.40
CA SER A 108 1.57 -19.01 -4.08
C SER A 108 0.54 -18.54 -3.04
N SER A 109 -0.23 -17.52 -3.34
CA SER A 109 -1.18 -16.90 -2.41
C SER A 109 -2.59 -16.87 -2.95
N TYR A 110 -3.55 -16.44 -2.11
CA TYR A 110 -4.90 -16.14 -2.58
C TYR A 110 -4.99 -14.81 -3.32
N TYR A 111 -4.19 -13.82 -2.91
CA TYR A 111 -4.18 -12.46 -3.47
C TYR A 111 -2.95 -12.21 -4.35
N LYS A 112 -3.14 -11.39 -5.39
CA LYS A 112 -2.07 -10.79 -6.20
C LYS A 112 -2.14 -9.28 -6.00
N ILE A 113 -1.07 -8.71 -5.48
CA ILE A 113 -1.06 -7.33 -4.99
C ILE A 113 -0.11 -6.49 -5.83
N TYR A 114 -0.61 -5.36 -6.29
CA TYR A 114 0.15 -4.36 -7.03
C TYR A 114 0.27 -3.09 -6.21
N ILE A 115 1.49 -2.60 -6.02
CA ILE A 115 1.76 -1.33 -5.34
C ILE A 115 2.33 -0.36 -6.37
N VAL A 116 1.63 0.74 -6.59
CA VAL A 116 2.07 1.87 -7.42
C VAL A 116 2.46 2.99 -6.48
N ASP A 117 3.76 3.19 -6.27
CA ASP A 117 4.27 4.32 -5.49
C ASP A 117 4.30 5.58 -6.36
N GLU A 118 4.19 6.76 -5.74
CA GLU A 118 4.13 8.05 -6.45
C GLU A 118 3.05 8.06 -7.57
N ALA A 119 1.88 7.47 -7.29
CA ALA A 119 0.84 7.26 -8.30
C ALA A 119 0.26 8.57 -8.88
N GLU A 120 0.51 9.73 -8.24
CA GLU A 120 0.26 11.07 -8.81
C GLU A 120 1.04 11.35 -10.09
N LYS A 121 2.12 10.59 -10.34
CA LYS A 121 2.92 10.69 -11.57
C LYS A 121 2.29 9.97 -12.77
N MET A 122 1.20 9.23 -12.58
CA MET A 122 0.52 8.57 -13.70
C MET A 122 -0.02 9.60 -14.68
N THR A 123 0.36 9.44 -15.95
CA THR A 123 -0.25 10.23 -17.04
C THR A 123 -1.75 9.93 -17.14
N VAL A 124 -2.52 10.83 -17.75
CA VAL A 124 -3.96 10.62 -18.01
C VAL A 124 -4.18 9.32 -18.81
N GLN A 125 -3.30 9.01 -19.75
CA GLN A 125 -3.36 7.78 -20.53
C GLN A 125 -3.11 6.53 -19.67
N ALA A 126 -2.16 6.60 -18.72
CA ALA A 126 -1.89 5.52 -17.77
C ALA A 126 -3.08 5.27 -16.85
N GLN A 127 -3.67 6.34 -16.32
CA GLN A 127 -4.89 6.24 -15.50
C GLN A 127 -6.06 5.64 -16.28
N ASN A 128 -6.29 6.05 -17.53
CA ASN A 128 -7.32 5.47 -18.39
C ASN A 128 -7.06 3.99 -18.71
N ALA A 129 -5.80 3.60 -18.89
CA ALA A 129 -5.45 2.19 -19.09
C ALA A 129 -5.74 1.33 -17.85
N LEU A 130 -5.59 1.90 -16.66
CA LEU A 130 -5.88 1.23 -15.38
C LEU A 130 -7.38 1.09 -15.11
N LEU A 131 -8.22 2.01 -15.61
CA LEU A 131 -9.67 2.03 -15.36
C LEU A 131 -10.36 0.71 -15.67
N LYS A 132 -10.07 0.10 -16.83
CA LYS A 132 -10.68 -1.18 -17.23
C LYS A 132 -10.40 -2.28 -16.20
N THR A 133 -9.20 -2.31 -15.67
CA THR A 133 -8.78 -3.28 -14.66
C THR A 133 -9.44 -3.03 -13.31
N ILE A 134 -9.65 -1.77 -12.95
CA ILE A 134 -10.35 -1.41 -11.69
C ILE A 134 -11.88 -1.66 -11.80
N GLU A 135 -12.45 -1.56 -13.00
CA GLU A 135 -13.88 -1.80 -13.23
C GLU A 135 -14.25 -3.28 -13.19
N GLU A 136 -13.41 -4.13 -13.76
CA GLU A 136 -13.63 -5.58 -13.85
C GLU A 136 -12.43 -6.36 -13.30
N PRO A 137 -12.09 -6.18 -12.01
CA PRO A 137 -10.91 -6.80 -11.42
C PRO A 137 -11.15 -8.31 -11.19
N PRO A 138 -10.14 -9.16 -11.40
CA PRO A 138 -10.19 -10.52 -10.87
C PRO A 138 -10.36 -10.51 -9.34
N ALA A 139 -11.11 -11.47 -8.79
CA ALA A 139 -11.43 -11.52 -7.36
C ALA A 139 -10.21 -11.56 -6.43
N TYR A 140 -9.07 -11.99 -6.93
CA TYR A 140 -7.81 -12.08 -6.20
C TYR A 140 -6.93 -10.83 -6.33
N ALA A 141 -7.29 -9.88 -7.18
CA ALA A 141 -6.43 -8.72 -7.46
C ALA A 141 -6.65 -7.58 -6.45
N VAL A 142 -5.56 -7.02 -5.96
CA VAL A 142 -5.56 -5.84 -5.08
C VAL A 142 -4.57 -4.82 -5.62
N ILE A 143 -5.03 -3.60 -5.86
CA ILE A 143 -4.21 -2.49 -6.36
C ILE A 143 -4.12 -1.41 -5.28
N LEU A 144 -2.92 -1.04 -4.90
CA LEU A 144 -2.63 0.00 -3.90
C LEU A 144 -1.93 1.17 -4.59
N LEU A 145 -2.63 2.30 -4.71
CA LEU A 145 -2.11 3.54 -5.28
C LEU A 145 -1.66 4.45 -4.14
N LEU A 146 -0.36 4.73 -4.06
CA LEU A 146 0.21 5.59 -3.01
C LEU A 146 0.48 6.97 -3.61
N THR A 147 -0.04 8.03 -2.99
CA THR A 147 0.06 9.38 -3.55
C THR A 147 0.27 10.46 -2.48
N THR A 148 0.99 11.51 -2.86
CA THR A 148 1.05 12.76 -2.08
C THR A 148 -0.07 13.71 -2.49
N ASN A 149 -0.59 13.58 -3.71
CA ASN A 149 -1.60 14.46 -4.27
C ASN A 149 -2.77 13.67 -4.88
N GLN A 150 -3.88 13.62 -4.16
CA GLN A 150 -5.07 12.89 -4.60
C GLN A 150 -5.78 13.60 -5.78
N ASP A 151 -5.62 14.91 -5.92
CA ASP A 151 -6.25 15.71 -6.98
C ASP A 151 -5.63 15.43 -8.38
N ALA A 152 -4.49 14.73 -8.41
CA ALA A 152 -3.89 14.28 -9.67
C ALA A 152 -4.66 13.13 -10.34
N PHE A 153 -5.58 12.48 -9.63
CA PHE A 153 -6.36 11.39 -10.18
C PHE A 153 -7.63 11.86 -10.89
N LEU A 154 -7.96 11.14 -11.95
CA LEU A 154 -9.24 11.31 -12.62
C LEU A 154 -10.41 10.98 -11.67
N PRO A 155 -11.54 11.71 -11.74
CA PRO A 155 -12.72 11.40 -10.94
C PRO A 155 -13.23 9.97 -11.12
N THR A 156 -13.01 9.39 -12.30
CA THR A 156 -13.35 8.01 -12.62
C THR A 156 -12.53 6.98 -11.82
N ILE A 157 -11.26 7.26 -11.52
CA ILE A 157 -10.41 6.45 -10.62
C ILE A 157 -10.88 6.62 -9.17
N LEU A 158 -11.06 7.88 -8.74
CA LEU A 158 -11.45 8.20 -7.37
C LEU A 158 -12.77 7.53 -6.96
N SER A 159 -13.74 7.47 -7.88
CA SER A 159 -15.07 6.89 -7.60
C SER A 159 -15.06 5.36 -7.45
N ARG A 160 -13.99 4.67 -7.88
CA ARG A 160 -13.86 3.21 -7.88
C ARG A 160 -12.88 2.67 -6.86
N CYS A 161 -12.14 3.55 -6.20
CA CYS A 161 -11.15 3.19 -5.19
C CYS A 161 -11.62 3.54 -3.78
N VAL A 162 -11.26 2.72 -2.82
CA VAL A 162 -11.37 3.07 -1.40
C VAL A 162 -10.29 4.09 -1.07
N GLN A 163 -10.70 5.28 -0.66
CA GLN A 163 -9.80 6.39 -0.38
C GLN A 163 -9.46 6.42 1.11
N LEU A 164 -8.19 6.27 1.43
CA LEU A 164 -7.66 6.29 2.80
C LEU A 164 -6.65 7.44 2.94
N LYS A 165 -7.07 8.49 3.62
CA LYS A 165 -6.25 9.69 3.82
C LYS A 165 -5.48 9.59 5.14
N LEU A 166 -4.17 9.57 5.05
CA LEU A 166 -3.27 9.68 6.19
C LEU A 166 -3.34 11.13 6.73
N LYS A 167 -3.31 11.25 8.04
CA LYS A 167 -3.26 12.55 8.73
C LYS A 167 -1.91 12.70 9.41
N PRO A 168 -1.37 13.92 9.54
CA PRO A 168 -0.20 14.15 10.36
C PRO A 168 -0.38 13.54 11.76
N LEU A 169 0.68 12.99 12.30
CA LEU A 169 0.68 12.53 13.68
C LEU A 169 0.52 13.74 14.60
N LYS A 170 0.02 13.52 15.82
CA LYS A 170 0.05 14.55 16.83
C LYS A 170 1.47 14.65 17.39
N ASP A 171 1.95 15.85 17.62
CA ASP A 171 3.29 16.13 18.16
C ASP A 171 3.62 15.28 19.41
N SER A 172 2.62 15.05 20.28
CA SER A 172 2.78 14.21 21.47
C SER A 172 3.11 12.75 21.16
N VAL A 173 2.59 12.21 20.03
CA VAL A 173 2.84 10.82 19.62
C VAL A 173 4.21 10.69 18.97
N GLU A 174 4.63 11.70 18.21
CA GLU A 174 5.96 11.74 17.61
C GLU A 174 7.04 11.83 18.68
N LYS A 175 6.86 12.72 19.67
CA LYS A 175 7.77 12.86 20.82
C LYS A 175 7.91 11.56 21.61
N GLU A 176 6.80 10.92 21.94
CA GLU A 176 6.81 9.65 22.68
C GLU A 176 7.58 8.57 21.93
N TYR A 177 7.47 8.54 20.60
CA TYR A 177 8.23 7.61 19.76
C TYR A 177 9.72 7.93 19.74
N LEU A 178 10.10 9.18 19.56
CA LEU A 178 11.51 9.61 19.56
C LEU A 178 12.18 9.23 20.88
N ILE A 179 11.51 9.48 22.01
CA ILE A 179 12.01 9.12 23.34
C ILE A 179 12.16 7.59 23.49
N GLN A 180 11.13 6.82 23.10
CA GLN A 180 11.13 5.36 23.32
C GLN A 180 12.01 4.58 22.34
N SER A 181 12.08 5.02 21.08
CA SER A 181 12.70 4.24 20.00
C SER A 181 14.12 4.68 19.68
N LEU A 182 14.44 5.96 19.86
CA LEU A 182 15.75 6.53 19.55
C LEU A 182 16.57 6.82 20.81
N GLY A 183 15.94 6.75 21.99
CA GLY A 183 16.59 7.06 23.27
C GLY A 183 16.94 8.54 23.42
N GLU A 184 16.25 9.41 22.68
CA GLU A 184 16.43 10.85 22.75
C GLU A 184 15.86 11.41 24.07
N ASN A 185 16.47 12.48 24.57
CA ASN A 185 15.97 13.18 25.74
C ASN A 185 14.76 14.05 25.35
N GLU A 186 13.90 14.32 26.32
CA GLU A 186 12.67 15.10 26.11
C GLU A 186 12.92 16.48 25.47
N SER A 187 14.06 17.11 25.80
CA SER A 187 14.51 18.39 25.22
C SER A 187 14.98 18.30 23.76
N GLU A 188 15.46 17.14 23.32
CA GLU A 188 15.89 16.89 21.93
C GLU A 188 14.70 16.55 21.04
N ALA A 189 13.71 15.83 21.57
CA ALA A 189 12.47 15.54 20.90
C ALA A 189 11.58 16.76 20.57
N ASP A 190 11.84 17.91 21.22
CA ASP A 190 11.15 19.18 20.94
C ASP A 190 11.71 19.94 19.73
N ILE A 191 12.83 19.49 19.16
CA ILE A 191 13.50 20.14 18.03
C ILE A 191 13.04 19.57 16.68
N TYR A 192 12.45 18.38 16.68
CA TYR A 192 11.90 17.69 15.50
C TYR A 192 10.39 17.86 15.41
#